data_ae996905467d5c488d0dfe2173b51a8d
#
_entry.id   ae996905467d5c488d0dfe2173b51a8d
#
_cell.length_a   1.000
_cell.length_b   1.000
_cell.length_c   1.000
_cell.angle_alpha   90.00
_cell.angle_beta   90.00
_cell.angle_gamma   90.00
#
_symmetry.space_group_name_H-M   'P 1'
#
loop_
_entity.id
_entity.type
_entity.pdbx_description
1 polymer ?
#
loop_
_entity_poly.entity_id
_entity_poly.type
_entity_poly.pdbx_seq_one_letter_code
_entity_poly.pdbx_strand_id
1 'polypeptide(L)'
;MNRLIVSLLFIFTSLGIIAQRPRYEKMSPFVREAMASALATKQLTRSQSDDRLLTAFVRIDGNSAEVLRQYGCKELARVGDISIAAIPLSKLGALSCGRQVKRIETGRRCSIQMDTTRIVVNAEKVYTGEGLPQSYTGRGVVVGVQDIGFDLTHPNFYSADMSQYRIKALWDQLSRDTIGSTLYVGRDYVGREALLKLGHPIDGETQTHGTHTAGIAAGSGAEGNGAVSPYRGMAYDADLVLVDNAADNASLIDPKDFYKFTYATDALGFKYIFDYATQHHQPCVINF
;
A
#
# COMPACT_ATOMS: atom_id res chain seq x y z
N MET A 1 -25.56 -18.48 -62.22
CA MET A 1 -26.22 -18.50 -60.89
C MET A 1 -25.24 -18.64 -59.70
N ASN A 2 -23.90 -18.69 -59.91
CA ASN A 2 -22.91 -18.93 -58.85
C ASN A 2 -22.10 -17.72 -58.39
N ARG A 3 -22.38 -16.51 -58.88
CA ARG A 3 -21.66 -15.28 -58.45
C ARG A 3 -22.39 -14.45 -57.38
N LEU A 4 -23.67 -14.71 -57.20
CA LEU A 4 -24.46 -13.97 -56.19
C LEU A 4 -24.36 -14.58 -54.76
N ILE A 5 -24.02 -15.86 -54.64
CA ILE A 5 -23.96 -16.54 -53.34
C ILE A 5 -22.65 -16.22 -52.59
N VAL A 6 -21.55 -15.95 -53.32
CA VAL A 6 -20.25 -15.62 -52.70
C VAL A 6 -20.27 -14.20 -52.13
N SER A 7 -21.04 -13.25 -52.67
CA SER A 7 -21.14 -11.89 -52.15
C SER A 7 -21.99 -11.80 -50.88
N LEU A 8 -22.91 -12.71 -50.62
CA LEU A 8 -23.70 -12.72 -49.37
C LEU A 8 -22.96 -13.32 -48.21
N LEU A 9 -21.97 -14.20 -48.42
CA LEU A 9 -21.17 -14.80 -47.33
C LEU A 9 -20.14 -13.81 -46.77
N PHE A 10 -19.69 -12.82 -47.53
CA PHE A 10 -18.75 -11.79 -47.07
C PHE A 10 -19.40 -10.66 -46.27
N ILE A 11 -20.71 -10.49 -46.34
CA ILE A 11 -21.43 -9.45 -45.59
C ILE A 11 -21.72 -9.89 -44.16
N PHE A 12 -21.74 -11.18 -43.88
CA PHE A 12 -21.97 -11.70 -42.49
C PHE A 12 -20.73 -11.80 -41.63
N THR A 13 -19.52 -11.70 -42.17
CA THR A 13 -18.28 -11.70 -41.35
C THR A 13 -17.81 -10.31 -40.93
N SER A 14 -18.44 -9.25 -41.39
CA SER A 14 -18.19 -7.86 -40.95
C SER A 14 -19.15 -7.38 -39.86
N LEU A 15 -19.92 -8.27 -39.25
CA LEU A 15 -20.67 -7.97 -38.03
C LEU A 15 -19.70 -7.75 -36.88
N GLY A 16 -19.22 -6.56 -36.90
CA GLY A 16 -18.71 -5.70 -35.88
C GLY A 16 -18.28 -6.42 -34.58
N ILE A 17 -17.01 -6.45 -34.35
CA ILE A 17 -16.50 -6.24 -32.99
C ILE A 17 -17.12 -4.90 -32.55
N ILE A 18 -18.31 -4.93 -31.99
CA ILE A 18 -18.88 -3.80 -31.26
C ILE A 18 -17.93 -3.69 -30.05
N ALA A 19 -16.96 -2.80 -30.15
CA ALA A 19 -16.09 -2.47 -29.04
C ALA A 19 -17.01 -2.07 -27.88
N GLN A 20 -17.15 -2.94 -26.90
CA GLN A 20 -17.99 -2.68 -25.75
C GLN A 20 -17.53 -1.38 -25.12
N ARG A 21 -18.44 -0.40 -25.02
CA ARG A 21 -18.11 0.88 -24.39
C ARG A 21 -17.76 0.65 -22.93
N PRO A 22 -16.64 1.21 -22.45
CA PRO A 22 -16.26 1.10 -21.05
C PRO A 22 -17.38 1.52 -20.11
N ARG A 23 -17.58 0.78 -19.04
CA ARG A 23 -18.60 1.04 -18.04
C ARG A 23 -18.07 2.01 -17.00
N TYR A 24 -18.14 3.30 -17.31
CA TYR A 24 -17.62 4.38 -16.44
C TYR A 24 -18.29 4.43 -15.06
N GLU A 25 -19.55 4.00 -14.98
CA GLU A 25 -20.28 3.91 -13.73
C GLU A 25 -19.64 2.96 -12.69
N LYS A 26 -18.82 2.03 -13.14
CA LYS A 26 -18.07 1.11 -12.29
C LYS A 26 -16.71 1.65 -11.85
N MET A 27 -16.29 2.81 -12.34
CA MET A 27 -14.95 3.37 -12.13
C MET A 27 -15.01 4.61 -11.22
N SER A 28 -14.07 4.72 -10.27
CA SER A 28 -13.85 5.98 -9.55
C SER A 28 -13.35 7.09 -10.49
N PRO A 29 -13.43 8.37 -10.10
CA PRO A 29 -12.95 9.48 -10.93
C PRO A 29 -11.49 9.31 -11.36
N PHE A 30 -10.62 8.92 -10.47
CA PHE A 30 -9.18 8.71 -10.77
C PHE A 30 -8.95 7.56 -11.76
N VAL A 31 -9.70 6.46 -11.66
CA VAL A 31 -9.62 5.35 -12.63
C VAL A 31 -10.03 5.81 -14.03
N ARG A 32 -11.05 6.68 -14.13
CA ARG A 32 -11.48 7.28 -15.41
C ARG A 32 -10.40 8.20 -15.99
N GLU A 33 -9.77 9.02 -15.15
CA GLU A 33 -8.65 9.89 -15.54
C GLU A 33 -7.46 9.06 -16.06
N ALA A 34 -7.06 8.02 -15.34
CA ALA A 34 -5.98 7.12 -15.75
C ALA A 34 -6.28 6.45 -17.12
N MET A 35 -7.50 6.00 -17.32
CA MET A 35 -7.92 5.42 -18.59
C MET A 35 -7.92 6.46 -19.72
N ALA A 36 -8.37 7.68 -19.47
CA ALA A 36 -8.36 8.76 -20.46
C ALA A 36 -6.93 9.15 -20.86
N SER A 37 -6.02 9.21 -19.89
CA SER A 37 -4.59 9.44 -20.12
C SER A 37 -3.98 8.37 -21.03
N ALA A 38 -4.29 7.09 -20.79
CA ALA A 38 -3.80 6.00 -21.65
C ALA A 38 -4.31 6.09 -23.08
N LEU A 39 -5.57 6.47 -23.26
CA LEU A 39 -6.17 6.66 -24.59
C LEU A 39 -5.52 7.84 -25.33
N ALA A 40 -5.27 8.96 -24.65
CA ALA A 40 -4.59 10.13 -25.22
C ALA A 40 -3.16 9.78 -25.65
N THR A 41 -2.39 9.06 -24.81
CA THR A 41 -1.05 8.62 -25.16
C THR A 41 -1.03 7.73 -26.39
N LYS A 42 -1.97 6.78 -26.49
CA LYS A 42 -2.10 5.90 -27.66
C LYS A 42 -2.40 6.67 -28.96
N GLN A 43 -3.22 7.72 -28.90
CA GLN A 43 -3.53 8.57 -30.06
C GLN A 43 -2.31 9.38 -30.54
N LEU A 44 -1.50 9.88 -29.60
CA LEU A 44 -0.34 10.72 -29.89
C LEU A 44 0.85 9.92 -30.43
N THR A 45 1.10 8.73 -29.91
CA THR A 45 2.34 8.00 -30.22
C THR A 45 2.20 6.96 -31.34
N ARG A 46 0.97 6.63 -31.80
CA ARG A 46 0.69 5.47 -32.68
C ARG A 46 1.36 4.18 -32.20
N SER A 47 1.80 4.14 -30.96
CA SER A 47 2.59 3.07 -30.36
C SER A 47 1.67 1.99 -29.77
N GLN A 48 2.30 0.88 -29.41
CA GLN A 48 1.68 -0.28 -28.79
C GLN A 48 0.84 0.06 -27.54
N SER A 49 0.08 -0.91 -27.04
CA SER A 49 -0.76 -0.76 -25.86
C SER A 49 0.00 -0.12 -24.69
N ASP A 50 -0.64 0.81 -23.99
CA ASP A 50 -0.09 1.36 -22.75
C ASP A 50 -0.16 0.29 -21.66
N ASP A 51 0.98 -0.31 -21.37
CA ASP A 51 1.12 -1.39 -20.38
C ASP A 51 1.47 -0.88 -18.97
N ARG A 52 1.44 0.46 -18.76
CA ARG A 52 1.54 1.01 -17.41
C ARG A 52 0.46 0.38 -16.51
N LEU A 53 0.86 0.02 -15.31
CA LEU A 53 -0.02 -0.68 -14.36
C LEU A 53 -0.70 0.33 -13.43
N LEU A 54 -2.01 0.18 -13.25
CA LEU A 54 -2.79 0.81 -12.20
C LEU A 54 -3.01 -0.22 -11.08
N THR A 55 -2.70 0.17 -9.85
CA THR A 55 -3.12 -0.61 -8.67
C THR A 55 -4.48 -0.10 -8.22
N ALA A 56 -5.45 -1.01 -8.10
CA ALA A 56 -6.81 -0.65 -7.74
C ALA A 56 -7.49 -1.73 -6.89
N PHE A 57 -8.46 -1.30 -6.11
CA PHE A 57 -9.45 -2.18 -5.51
C PHE A 57 -10.47 -2.59 -6.57
N VAL A 58 -10.77 -3.87 -6.65
CA VAL A 58 -11.77 -4.41 -7.56
C VAL A 58 -12.75 -5.30 -6.80
N ARG A 59 -14.01 -4.92 -6.84
CA ARG A 59 -15.08 -5.76 -6.29
C ARG A 59 -15.58 -6.68 -7.38
N ILE A 60 -15.49 -8.01 -7.15
CA ILE A 60 -15.78 -9.04 -8.15
C ILE A 60 -16.65 -10.12 -7.52
N ASP A 61 -17.74 -10.50 -8.20
CA ASP A 61 -18.51 -11.67 -7.84
C ASP A 61 -17.79 -12.95 -8.29
N GLY A 62 -17.70 -13.94 -7.41
CA GLY A 62 -17.13 -15.25 -7.69
C GLY A 62 -15.61 -15.31 -7.50
N ASN A 63 -14.92 -16.07 -8.37
CA ASN A 63 -13.47 -16.24 -8.31
C ASN A 63 -12.76 -15.03 -8.93
N SER A 64 -12.34 -14.09 -8.10
CA SER A 64 -11.72 -12.84 -8.54
C SER A 64 -10.41 -13.04 -9.28
N ALA A 65 -9.55 -13.96 -8.83
CA ALA A 65 -8.27 -14.23 -9.47
C ALA A 65 -8.47 -14.74 -10.91
N GLU A 66 -9.44 -15.62 -11.12
CA GLU A 66 -9.78 -16.14 -12.45
C GLU A 66 -10.35 -15.05 -13.36
N VAL A 67 -11.29 -14.24 -12.84
CA VAL A 67 -11.87 -13.13 -13.58
C VAL A 67 -10.80 -12.11 -13.99
N LEU A 68 -9.94 -11.70 -13.07
CA LEU A 68 -8.86 -10.75 -13.35
C LEU A 68 -7.90 -11.31 -14.40
N ARG A 69 -7.52 -12.57 -14.28
CA ARG A 69 -6.63 -13.24 -15.25
C ARG A 69 -7.22 -13.26 -16.66
N GLN A 70 -8.54 -13.48 -16.83
CA GLN A 70 -9.22 -13.47 -18.13
C GLN A 70 -9.07 -12.11 -18.85
N TYR A 71 -8.96 -11.01 -18.11
CA TYR A 71 -8.74 -9.67 -18.66
C TYR A 71 -7.25 -9.27 -18.72
N GLY A 72 -6.32 -10.19 -18.43
CA GLY A 72 -4.88 -9.91 -18.41
C GLY A 72 -4.45 -9.03 -17.23
N CYS A 73 -5.20 -9.06 -16.12
CA CYS A 73 -4.92 -8.38 -14.87
C CYS A 73 -4.39 -9.40 -13.85
N LYS A 74 -3.64 -8.90 -12.85
CA LYS A 74 -3.08 -9.74 -11.77
C LYS A 74 -3.73 -9.39 -10.45
N GLU A 75 -4.28 -10.37 -9.74
CA GLU A 75 -4.63 -10.21 -8.34
C GLU A 75 -3.36 -10.18 -7.49
N LEU A 76 -3.20 -9.17 -6.65
CA LEU A 76 -2.06 -8.99 -5.74
C LEU A 76 -2.40 -9.50 -4.35
N ALA A 77 -3.62 -9.19 -3.88
CA ALA A 77 -4.16 -9.65 -2.60
C ALA A 77 -5.69 -9.63 -2.64
N ARG A 78 -6.30 -10.30 -1.66
CA ARG A 78 -7.76 -10.27 -1.46
C ARG A 78 -8.07 -10.04 0.01
N VAL A 79 -9.03 -9.14 0.27
CA VAL A 79 -9.54 -8.84 1.60
C VAL A 79 -11.07 -8.90 1.53
N GLY A 80 -11.67 -9.95 2.10
CA GLY A 80 -13.10 -10.18 2.00
C GLY A 80 -13.57 -10.36 0.54
N ASP A 81 -14.45 -9.49 0.07
CA ASP A 81 -15.00 -9.45 -1.30
C ASP A 81 -14.27 -8.46 -2.23
N ILE A 82 -13.19 -7.85 -1.75
CA ILE A 82 -12.40 -6.85 -2.48
C ILE A 82 -11.05 -7.46 -2.85
N SER A 83 -10.69 -7.39 -4.12
CA SER A 83 -9.36 -7.75 -4.63
C SER A 83 -8.53 -6.49 -4.84
N ILE A 84 -7.27 -6.52 -4.43
CA ILE A 84 -6.26 -5.54 -4.82
C ILE A 84 -5.60 -6.09 -6.09
N ALA A 85 -5.68 -5.36 -7.19
CA ALA A 85 -5.27 -5.84 -8.50
C ALA A 85 -4.33 -4.87 -9.21
N ALA A 86 -3.33 -5.44 -9.90
CA ALA A 86 -2.53 -4.74 -10.89
C ALA A 86 -3.22 -4.85 -12.25
N ILE A 87 -3.60 -3.74 -12.82
CA ILE A 87 -4.42 -3.63 -14.02
C ILE A 87 -3.64 -2.84 -15.07
N PRO A 88 -3.26 -3.44 -16.21
CA PRO A 88 -2.72 -2.65 -17.33
C PRO A 88 -3.75 -1.60 -17.77
N LEU A 89 -3.33 -0.35 -17.93
CA LEU A 89 -4.23 0.75 -18.29
C LEU A 89 -5.04 0.44 -19.58
N SER A 90 -4.40 -0.24 -20.53
CA SER A 90 -5.04 -0.70 -21.76
C SER A 90 -6.19 -1.70 -21.54
N LYS A 91 -6.26 -2.34 -20.38
CA LYS A 91 -7.26 -3.35 -20.04
C LYS A 91 -8.43 -2.83 -19.19
N LEU A 92 -8.33 -1.60 -18.66
CA LEU A 92 -9.36 -1.00 -17.80
C LEU A 92 -10.75 -0.99 -18.45
N GLY A 93 -10.82 -0.59 -19.72
CA GLY A 93 -12.09 -0.56 -20.47
C GLY A 93 -12.72 -1.95 -20.56
N ALA A 94 -11.95 -2.95 -20.98
CA ALA A 94 -12.43 -4.34 -21.10
C ALA A 94 -12.82 -4.92 -19.75
N LEU A 95 -11.99 -4.73 -18.72
CA LEU A 95 -12.28 -5.20 -17.35
C LEU A 95 -13.61 -4.63 -16.84
N SER A 96 -13.88 -3.35 -17.07
CA SER A 96 -15.13 -2.71 -16.63
C SER A 96 -16.38 -3.33 -17.26
N CYS A 97 -16.25 -3.88 -18.46
CA CYS A 97 -17.35 -4.56 -19.16
C CYS A 97 -17.67 -5.94 -18.57
N GLY A 98 -16.77 -6.52 -17.76
CA GLY A 98 -16.97 -7.81 -17.11
C GLY A 98 -18.25 -7.83 -16.26
N ARG A 99 -19.10 -8.85 -16.43
CA ARG A 99 -20.40 -8.96 -15.73
C ARG A 99 -20.18 -9.16 -14.22
N GLN A 100 -19.14 -9.88 -13.83
CA GLN A 100 -18.75 -10.12 -12.44
C GLN A 100 -18.09 -8.90 -11.79
N VAL A 101 -17.50 -7.98 -12.57
CA VAL A 101 -16.86 -6.78 -12.05
C VAL A 101 -17.93 -5.77 -11.64
N LYS A 102 -17.97 -5.41 -10.36
CA LYS A 102 -18.94 -4.46 -9.80
C LYS A 102 -18.37 -3.05 -9.65
N ARG A 103 -17.12 -2.94 -9.20
CA ARG A 103 -16.46 -1.67 -8.95
C ARG A 103 -14.96 -1.78 -9.18
N ILE A 104 -14.36 -0.74 -9.75
CA ILE A 104 -12.91 -0.52 -9.84
C ILE A 104 -12.65 0.83 -9.20
N GLU A 105 -11.88 0.84 -8.12
CA GLU A 105 -11.70 2.02 -7.30
C GLU A 105 -10.26 2.21 -6.88
N THR A 106 -9.76 3.41 -7.09
CA THR A 106 -8.52 3.91 -6.51
C THR A 106 -8.51 5.43 -6.58
N GLY A 107 -7.55 6.08 -5.94
CA GLY A 107 -7.44 7.53 -5.91
C GLY A 107 -6.02 7.98 -5.67
N ARG A 108 -5.84 9.31 -5.70
CA ARG A 108 -4.61 9.96 -5.26
C ARG A 108 -4.56 9.95 -3.74
N ARG A 109 -3.39 10.16 -3.21
CA ARG A 109 -3.10 10.16 -1.77
C ARG A 109 -3.61 11.43 -1.08
N CYS A 110 -3.76 11.33 0.26
CA CYS A 110 -4.12 12.44 1.13
C CYS A 110 -2.87 13.11 1.72
N SER A 111 -2.96 14.38 2.13
CA SER A 111 -1.92 15.13 2.85
C SER A 111 -2.08 15.04 4.38
N ILE A 112 -1.02 15.31 5.12
CA ILE A 112 -0.81 14.96 6.54
C ILE A 112 -1.22 16.10 7.49
N GLN A 113 -1.78 15.75 8.70
CA GLN A 113 -2.03 16.67 9.82
C GLN A 113 -1.93 15.93 11.17
N MET A 114 -1.35 16.56 12.23
CA MET A 114 -1.15 15.94 13.57
C MET A 114 -1.34 16.90 14.75
N ASP A 115 -1.69 16.33 15.93
CA ASP A 115 -1.78 17.04 17.21
C ASP A 115 -1.59 16.17 18.47
N THR A 116 -1.30 16.78 19.62
CA THR A 116 -0.82 16.19 20.90
C THR A 116 -1.96 15.68 21.79
N THR A 117 -2.01 14.38 22.14
CA THR A 117 -3.20 13.83 22.79
C THR A 117 -3.01 12.93 24.03
N ARG A 118 -1.79 12.51 24.42
CA ARG A 118 -1.60 11.52 25.50
C ARG A 118 -2.32 11.85 26.82
N ILE A 119 -2.23 13.09 27.28
CA ILE A 119 -2.88 13.53 28.51
C ILE A 119 -4.39 13.63 28.33
N VAL A 120 -4.83 14.13 27.17
CA VAL A 120 -6.25 14.31 26.86
C VAL A 120 -7.01 12.99 26.78
N VAL A 121 -6.38 11.95 26.24
CA VAL A 121 -7.00 10.61 26.16
C VAL A 121 -6.83 9.76 27.42
N ASN A 122 -6.21 10.32 28.47
CA ASN A 122 -6.07 9.71 29.79
C ASN A 122 -5.32 8.35 29.75
N ALA A 123 -4.28 8.26 28.92
CA ALA A 123 -3.51 7.01 28.74
C ALA A 123 -2.78 6.53 30.01
N GLU A 124 -2.50 7.42 30.95
CA GLU A 124 -1.80 7.06 32.21
C GLU A 124 -2.56 5.98 33.00
N LYS A 125 -3.89 6.02 33.02
CA LYS A 125 -4.70 4.95 33.66
C LYS A 125 -4.53 3.59 33.00
N VAL A 126 -4.35 3.58 31.69
CA VAL A 126 -4.07 2.35 30.93
C VAL A 126 -2.70 1.79 31.31
N TYR A 127 -1.69 2.64 31.46
CA TYR A 127 -0.35 2.24 31.83
C TYR A 127 -0.26 1.74 33.27
N THR A 128 -1.02 2.32 34.20
CA THR A 128 -1.05 1.86 35.60
C THR A 128 -2.00 0.70 35.82
N GLY A 129 -2.90 0.41 34.88
CA GLY A 129 -3.94 -0.61 35.01
C GLY A 129 -5.09 -0.17 35.91
N GLU A 130 -5.27 1.15 36.16
CA GLU A 130 -6.34 1.67 37.01
C GLU A 130 -7.72 1.33 36.41
N GLY A 131 -8.47 0.48 37.11
CA GLY A 131 -9.77 -0.01 36.65
C GLY A 131 -9.71 -1.05 35.52
N LEU A 132 -8.51 -1.61 35.22
CA LEU A 132 -8.27 -2.62 34.19
C LEU A 132 -7.73 -3.91 34.82
N PRO A 133 -7.80 -5.06 34.15
CA PRO A 133 -7.25 -6.33 34.67
C PRO A 133 -5.74 -6.29 34.93
N GLN A 134 -5.00 -5.46 34.17
CA GLN A 134 -3.56 -5.28 34.28
C GLN A 134 -3.11 -3.97 33.63
N SER A 135 -1.82 -3.65 33.76
CA SER A 135 -1.13 -2.59 33.02
C SER A 135 -1.00 -2.96 31.53
N TYR A 136 -1.25 -2.00 30.64
CA TYR A 136 -1.09 -2.18 29.21
C TYR A 136 -0.18 -1.09 28.64
N THR A 137 0.98 -1.50 28.13
CA THR A 137 2.02 -0.61 27.60
C THR A 137 2.30 -0.85 26.10
N GLY A 138 1.58 -1.78 25.48
CA GLY A 138 1.82 -2.26 24.13
C GLY A 138 2.72 -3.49 24.04
N ARG A 139 3.23 -4.00 25.16
CA ARG A 139 4.08 -5.19 25.16
C ARG A 139 3.36 -6.39 24.56
N GLY A 140 4.03 -7.06 23.59
CA GLY A 140 3.47 -8.20 22.87
C GLY A 140 2.48 -7.84 21.75
N VAL A 141 2.35 -6.56 21.42
CA VAL A 141 1.52 -6.05 20.34
C VAL A 141 2.41 -5.48 19.23
N VAL A 142 2.03 -5.68 17.98
CA VAL A 142 2.62 -4.99 16.83
C VAL A 142 1.90 -3.67 16.61
N VAL A 143 2.63 -2.57 16.64
CA VAL A 143 2.18 -1.29 16.09
C VAL A 143 2.77 -1.15 14.69
N GLY A 144 1.90 -1.26 13.69
CA GLY A 144 2.25 -0.95 12.31
C GLY A 144 2.19 0.54 12.08
N VAL A 145 3.18 1.09 11.37
CA VAL A 145 3.14 2.48 10.92
C VAL A 145 3.45 2.51 9.43
N GLN A 146 2.49 3.01 8.66
CA GLN A 146 2.69 3.24 7.24
C GLN A 146 2.72 4.73 6.98
N ASP A 147 3.89 5.23 6.59
CA ASP A 147 4.16 6.66 6.51
C ASP A 147 5.37 6.93 5.59
N ILE A 148 5.93 8.14 5.60
CA ILE A 148 7.10 8.56 4.83
C ILE A 148 8.25 8.94 5.76
N GLY A 149 9.47 8.48 5.41
CA GLY A 149 10.69 8.88 6.09
C GLY A 149 10.85 8.36 7.51
N PHE A 150 11.62 7.30 7.64
CA PHE A 150 11.92 6.68 8.93
C PHE A 150 13.42 6.73 9.22
N ASP A 151 13.82 7.27 10.37
CA ASP A 151 15.14 7.05 10.95
C ASP A 151 15.12 5.75 11.77
N LEU A 152 15.67 4.69 11.21
CA LEU A 152 15.70 3.37 11.83
C LEU A 152 16.71 3.29 12.97
N THR A 153 17.58 4.27 13.11
CA THR A 153 18.62 4.32 14.15
C THR A 153 18.18 5.09 15.39
N HIS A 154 17.02 5.77 15.33
CA HIS A 154 16.55 6.67 16.37
C HIS A 154 16.42 5.95 17.74
N PRO A 155 16.98 6.51 18.83
CA PRO A 155 16.96 5.90 20.17
C PRO A 155 15.57 5.53 20.67
N ASN A 156 14.57 6.30 20.30
CA ASN A 156 13.17 6.11 20.68
C ASN A 156 12.57 4.78 20.18
N PHE A 157 13.22 4.11 19.23
CA PHE A 157 12.83 2.80 18.70
C PHE A 157 13.58 1.62 19.36
N TYR A 158 14.33 1.90 20.38
CA TYR A 158 14.82 0.89 21.33
C TYR A 158 13.91 0.83 22.56
N SER A 159 14.09 -0.20 23.40
CA SER A 159 13.52 -0.18 24.76
C SER A 159 14.06 1.00 25.56
N ALA A 160 13.36 1.39 26.63
CA ALA A 160 13.77 2.55 27.43
C ALA A 160 15.21 2.43 27.98
N ASP A 161 15.67 1.21 28.27
CA ASP A 161 17.03 0.88 28.71
C ASP A 161 18.01 0.63 27.57
N MET A 162 17.60 0.86 26.32
CA MET A 162 18.38 0.66 25.07
C MET A 162 18.80 -0.81 24.80
N SER A 163 18.33 -1.77 25.60
CA SER A 163 18.77 -3.18 25.48
C SER A 163 18.14 -3.92 24.31
N GLN A 164 16.94 -3.52 23.89
CA GLN A 164 16.18 -4.18 22.82
C GLN A 164 15.83 -3.21 21.70
N TYR A 165 16.08 -3.61 20.46
CA TYR A 165 15.63 -2.91 19.27
C TYR A 165 14.21 -3.36 18.92
N ARG A 166 13.28 -2.42 18.72
CA ARG A 166 11.84 -2.70 18.64
C ARG A 166 11.27 -2.66 17.22
N ILE A 167 11.98 -2.08 16.23
CA ILE A 167 11.58 -2.22 14.83
C ILE A 167 11.94 -3.64 14.37
N LYS A 168 10.97 -4.38 13.89
CA LYS A 168 11.13 -5.78 13.46
C LYS A 168 11.28 -5.91 11.96
N ALA A 169 10.56 -5.10 11.21
CA ALA A 169 10.59 -5.09 9.76
C ALA A 169 10.24 -3.71 9.21
N LEU A 170 10.77 -3.39 8.03
CA LEU A 170 10.41 -2.26 7.20
C LEU A 170 10.18 -2.73 5.77
N TRP A 171 9.06 -2.38 5.16
CA TRP A 171 8.90 -2.42 3.72
C TRP A 171 9.08 -1.03 3.13
N ASP A 172 10.22 -0.81 2.44
CA ASP A 172 10.48 0.39 1.64
C ASP A 172 9.85 0.20 0.25
N GLN A 173 8.67 0.76 0.03
CA GLN A 173 7.95 0.67 -1.25
C GLN A 173 8.65 1.44 -2.37
N LEU A 174 9.47 2.43 -2.04
CA LEU A 174 10.22 3.24 -3.00
C LEU A 174 11.59 2.66 -3.33
N SER A 175 12.06 1.63 -2.62
CA SER A 175 13.37 1.02 -2.84
C SER A 175 13.53 0.59 -4.30
N ARG A 176 14.65 1.01 -4.90
CA ARG A 176 15.05 0.58 -6.26
C ARG A 176 15.82 -0.73 -6.26
N ASP A 177 16.31 -1.17 -5.08
CA ASP A 177 16.93 -2.49 -4.92
C ASP A 177 15.83 -3.53 -4.75
N THR A 178 15.44 -4.13 -5.86
CA THR A 178 14.42 -5.19 -5.88
C THR A 178 15.02 -6.60 -6.04
N ILE A 179 16.34 -6.74 -5.95
CA ILE A 179 17.00 -8.02 -6.13
C ILE A 179 16.61 -8.97 -4.99
N GLY A 180 15.95 -10.08 -5.35
CA GLY A 180 15.44 -11.06 -4.39
C GLY A 180 14.15 -10.66 -3.65
N SER A 181 13.59 -9.49 -3.94
CA SER A 181 12.28 -9.10 -3.41
C SER A 181 11.16 -9.90 -4.08
N THR A 182 10.21 -10.38 -3.28
CA THR A 182 8.97 -11.00 -3.75
C THR A 182 7.78 -10.05 -3.70
N LEU A 183 8.00 -8.82 -3.24
CA LEU A 183 6.98 -7.79 -3.09
C LEU A 183 6.65 -7.15 -4.44
N TYR A 184 5.43 -6.61 -4.54
CA TYR A 184 4.93 -6.00 -5.77
C TYR A 184 5.72 -4.76 -6.20
N VAL A 185 6.15 -3.94 -5.22
CA VAL A 185 7.03 -2.78 -5.40
C VAL A 185 8.05 -2.78 -4.27
N GLY A 186 9.22 -2.20 -4.52
CA GLY A 186 10.25 -1.99 -3.52
C GLY A 186 10.80 -3.28 -2.91
N ARG A 187 11.23 -3.17 -1.65
CA ARG A 187 11.88 -4.26 -0.91
C ARG A 187 11.60 -4.15 0.58
N ASP A 188 11.53 -5.28 1.27
CA ASP A 188 11.51 -5.31 2.72
C ASP A 188 12.88 -5.63 3.33
N TYR A 189 13.02 -5.18 4.56
CA TYR A 189 14.19 -5.40 5.42
C TYR A 189 13.70 -5.93 6.76
N VAL A 190 14.16 -7.12 7.14
CA VAL A 190 13.69 -7.83 8.34
C VAL A 190 14.83 -8.06 9.28
N GLY A 191 14.61 -7.76 10.56
CA GLY A 191 15.57 -7.96 11.64
C GLY A 191 16.55 -6.81 11.84
N ARG A 192 17.07 -6.72 13.06
CA ARG A 192 17.91 -5.61 13.55
C ARG A 192 19.10 -5.29 12.63
N GLU A 193 19.82 -6.32 12.20
CA GLU A 193 21.04 -6.13 11.41
C GLU A 193 20.77 -5.47 10.06
N ALA A 194 19.76 -5.99 9.33
CA ALA A 194 19.38 -5.44 8.03
C ALA A 194 18.84 -4.00 8.14
N LEU A 195 18.02 -3.73 9.16
CA LEU A 195 17.42 -2.42 9.41
C LEU A 195 18.47 -1.38 9.81
N LEU A 196 19.38 -1.71 10.74
CA LEU A 196 20.43 -0.78 11.16
C LEU A 196 21.48 -0.55 10.05
N LYS A 197 21.72 -1.55 9.19
CA LYS A 197 22.59 -1.39 8.01
C LYS A 197 21.96 -0.47 6.97
N LEU A 198 20.62 -0.54 6.79
CA LEU A 198 19.89 0.37 5.92
C LEU A 198 19.91 1.80 6.48
N GLY A 199 19.66 1.99 7.78
CA GLY A 199 19.63 3.26 8.47
C GLY A 199 18.34 4.05 8.26
N HIS A 200 17.87 4.15 7.02
CA HIS A 200 16.62 4.83 6.61
C HIS A 200 16.14 4.32 5.24
N PRO A 201 14.85 4.41 4.90
CA PRO A 201 14.36 4.17 3.55
C PRO A 201 14.88 5.22 2.55
N ILE A 202 14.55 5.06 1.28
CA ILE A 202 15.11 5.90 0.21
C ILE A 202 14.77 7.40 0.37
N ASP A 203 13.64 7.73 1.00
CA ASP A 203 13.23 9.12 1.25
C ASP A 203 13.67 9.65 2.62
N GLY A 204 14.23 8.80 3.49
CA GLY A 204 14.58 9.15 4.86
C GLY A 204 15.65 10.22 5.05
N GLU A 205 16.39 10.58 3.99
CA GLU A 205 17.30 11.74 4.00
C GLU A 205 16.54 13.09 3.98
N THR A 206 15.34 13.11 3.42
CA THR A 206 14.55 14.32 3.20
C THR A 206 13.24 14.36 3.95
N GLN A 207 12.76 13.22 4.38
CA GLN A 207 11.50 13.05 5.12
C GLN A 207 11.74 12.45 6.50
N THR A 208 11.00 12.90 7.49
CA THR A 208 11.10 12.42 8.87
C THR A 208 9.73 12.25 9.53
N HIS A 209 8.67 12.36 8.74
CA HIS A 209 7.30 12.32 9.26
C HIS A 209 6.98 10.96 9.88
N GLY A 210 7.35 9.86 9.23
CA GLY A 210 7.16 8.51 9.76
C GLY A 210 7.90 8.25 11.07
N THR A 211 9.12 8.81 11.22
CA THR A 211 9.84 8.79 12.51
C THR A 211 9.01 9.46 13.61
N HIS A 212 8.45 10.63 13.31
CA HIS A 212 7.66 11.39 14.27
C HIS A 212 6.35 10.67 14.64
N THR A 213 5.59 10.19 13.65
CA THR A 213 4.34 9.45 13.89
C THR A 213 4.56 8.14 14.62
N ALA A 214 5.59 7.37 14.23
CA ALA A 214 5.98 6.15 14.95
C ALA A 214 6.41 6.45 16.39
N GLY A 215 7.11 7.56 16.61
CA GLY A 215 7.49 8.03 17.94
C GLY A 215 6.28 8.33 18.82
N ILE A 216 5.27 9.01 18.29
CA ILE A 216 4.02 9.28 19.03
C ILE A 216 3.22 8.01 19.28
N ALA A 217 3.16 7.10 18.29
CA ALA A 217 2.42 5.86 18.43
C ALA A 217 3.07 4.91 19.44
N ALA A 218 4.40 4.72 19.35
CA ALA A 218 5.09 3.66 20.06
C ALA A 218 6.52 3.97 20.54
N GLY A 219 6.95 5.23 20.55
CA GLY A 219 8.27 5.61 21.03
C GLY A 219 8.47 5.27 22.50
N SER A 220 9.62 4.74 22.89
CA SER A 220 9.93 4.37 24.27
C SER A 220 10.22 5.56 25.18
N GLY A 221 10.53 6.71 24.60
CA GLY A 221 11.09 7.86 25.31
C GLY A 221 12.60 7.80 25.51
N ALA A 222 13.29 6.77 25.05
CA ALA A 222 14.75 6.69 25.17
C ALA A 222 15.44 7.80 24.36
N GLU A 223 16.43 8.46 24.98
CA GLU A 223 17.19 9.56 24.38
C GLU A 223 18.62 9.16 23.97
N GLY A 224 18.97 7.87 24.10
CA GLY A 224 20.27 7.34 23.71
C GLY A 224 21.42 7.61 24.70
N ASN A 225 21.19 8.41 25.73
CA ASN A 225 22.15 8.80 26.75
C ASN A 225 21.85 8.19 28.15
N GLY A 226 20.92 7.23 28.21
CA GLY A 226 20.41 6.64 29.44
C GLY A 226 19.27 7.43 30.09
N ALA A 227 18.91 8.58 29.55
CA ALA A 227 17.72 9.34 29.94
C ALA A 227 16.47 8.81 29.22
N VAL A 228 15.33 8.93 29.89
CA VAL A 228 14.00 8.62 29.34
C VAL A 228 13.15 9.89 29.35
N SER A 229 12.71 10.30 28.20
CA SER A 229 11.82 11.44 28.02
C SER A 229 10.43 11.15 28.61
N PRO A 230 9.78 12.14 29.25
CA PRO A 230 8.36 12.04 29.62
C PRO A 230 7.43 12.00 28.39
N TYR A 231 7.93 12.37 27.20
CA TYR A 231 7.18 12.43 25.95
C TYR A 231 7.23 11.09 25.19
N ARG A 232 7.09 9.97 25.91
CA ARG A 232 6.99 8.65 25.27
C ARG A 232 5.70 8.47 24.49
N GLY A 233 5.70 7.52 23.54
CA GLY A 233 4.54 7.18 22.73
C GLY A 233 3.44 6.45 23.51
N MET A 234 2.30 6.23 22.85
CA MET A 234 1.12 5.59 23.45
C MET A 234 1.39 4.12 23.82
N ALA A 235 1.97 3.34 22.91
CA ALA A 235 2.29 1.93 23.09
C ALA A 235 3.83 1.74 23.21
N TYR A 236 4.43 2.37 24.21
CA TYR A 236 5.88 2.53 24.32
C TYR A 236 6.70 1.23 24.48
N ASP A 237 6.08 0.11 24.73
CA ASP A 237 6.71 -1.23 24.78
C ASP A 237 6.33 -2.11 23.56
N ALA A 238 5.59 -1.60 22.58
CA ALA A 238 5.17 -2.37 21.42
C ALA A 238 6.32 -2.68 20.46
N ASP A 239 6.21 -3.76 19.71
CA ASP A 239 7.02 -4.00 18.52
C ASP A 239 6.55 -3.13 17.37
N LEU A 240 7.46 -2.71 16.50
CA LEU A 240 7.17 -1.86 15.34
C LEU A 240 7.37 -2.63 14.04
N VAL A 241 6.40 -2.51 13.13
CA VAL A 241 6.52 -2.93 11.73
C VAL A 241 6.16 -1.74 10.86
N LEU A 242 7.10 -1.34 10.00
CA LEU A 242 7.01 -0.11 9.25
C LEU A 242 6.78 -0.37 7.77
N VAL A 243 6.03 0.53 7.13
CA VAL A 243 5.91 0.57 5.67
C VAL A 243 6.18 2.01 5.24
N ASP A 244 7.27 2.19 4.49
CA ASP A 244 7.60 3.45 3.86
C ASP A 244 6.85 3.54 2.54
N ASN A 245 5.83 4.39 2.49
CA ASN A 245 5.01 4.53 1.30
C ASN A 245 5.48 5.70 0.43
N ALA A 246 4.93 5.82 -0.76
CA ALA A 246 5.34 6.86 -1.69
C ALA A 246 4.54 8.18 -1.55
N ALA A 247 3.89 8.48 -0.39
CA ALA A 247 3.16 9.75 -0.20
C ALA A 247 4.12 10.94 -0.35
N ASP A 248 3.68 11.97 -1.07
CA ASP A 248 4.43 13.20 -1.38
C ASP A 248 5.82 13.00 -2.04
N ASN A 249 6.17 11.77 -2.42
CA ASN A 249 7.47 11.39 -2.99
C ASN A 249 7.40 11.07 -4.49
N ALA A 250 6.50 11.72 -5.24
CA ALA A 250 6.31 11.46 -6.68
C ALA A 250 7.61 11.59 -7.51
N SER A 251 8.56 12.41 -7.08
CA SER A 251 9.87 12.58 -7.73
C SER A 251 10.79 11.37 -7.60
N LEU A 252 10.56 10.50 -6.63
CA LEU A 252 11.32 9.27 -6.42
C LEU A 252 10.77 8.10 -7.23
N ILE A 253 9.54 8.21 -7.74
CA ILE A 253 8.86 7.17 -8.52
C ILE A 253 9.31 7.27 -9.98
N ASP A 254 9.76 6.14 -10.55
CA ASP A 254 10.01 6.05 -12.00
C ASP A 254 8.68 6.32 -12.74
N PRO A 255 8.66 7.21 -13.76
CA PRO A 255 7.44 7.52 -14.52
C PRO A 255 6.68 6.30 -15.07
N LYS A 256 7.41 5.23 -15.42
CA LYS A 256 6.80 3.96 -15.87
C LYS A 256 6.02 3.25 -14.76
N ASP A 257 6.38 3.48 -13.50
CA ASP A 257 5.79 2.84 -12.33
C ASP A 257 4.77 3.74 -11.60
N PHE A 258 4.55 4.99 -12.10
CA PHE A 258 3.72 5.99 -11.44
C PHE A 258 2.34 5.45 -11.01
N TYR A 259 1.65 4.71 -11.89
CA TYR A 259 0.32 4.16 -11.60
C TYR A 259 0.33 2.90 -10.72
N LYS A 260 1.51 2.37 -10.37
CA LYS A 260 1.60 1.30 -9.35
C LYS A 260 1.36 1.85 -7.94
N PHE A 261 1.64 3.13 -7.71
CA PHE A 261 1.56 3.77 -6.40
C PHE A 261 0.24 4.51 -6.23
N THR A 262 -0.72 3.83 -5.62
CA THR A 262 -2.07 4.35 -5.32
C THR A 262 -2.44 3.92 -3.90
N TYR A 263 -3.55 4.41 -3.35
CA TYR A 263 -4.02 3.94 -2.04
C TYR A 263 -4.34 2.42 -2.03
N ALA A 264 -4.48 1.78 -3.20
CA ALA A 264 -4.57 0.32 -3.25
C ALA A 264 -3.21 -0.34 -2.99
N THR A 265 -2.10 0.31 -3.33
CA THR A 265 -0.75 -0.12 -2.93
C THR A 265 -0.54 0.12 -1.43
N ASP A 266 -1.09 1.19 -0.88
CA ASP A 266 -1.10 1.43 0.58
C ASP A 266 -1.81 0.30 1.32
N ALA A 267 -2.91 -0.23 0.77
CA ALA A 267 -3.60 -1.40 1.32
C ALA A 267 -2.74 -2.69 1.31
N LEU A 268 -1.79 -2.82 0.39
CA LEU A 268 -0.81 -3.90 0.44
C LEU A 268 0.16 -3.74 1.62
N GLY A 269 0.48 -2.49 2.00
CA GLY A 269 1.26 -2.20 3.20
C GLY A 269 0.55 -2.66 4.47
N PHE A 270 -0.76 -2.41 4.58
CA PHE A 270 -1.56 -2.93 5.70
C PHE A 270 -1.52 -4.45 5.74
N LYS A 271 -1.68 -5.08 4.58
CA LYS A 271 -1.59 -6.54 4.49
C LYS A 271 -0.23 -7.06 4.96
N TYR A 272 0.86 -6.43 4.55
CA TYR A 272 2.22 -6.78 4.98
C TYR A 272 2.36 -6.76 6.50
N ILE A 273 1.87 -5.68 7.15
CA ILE A 273 1.90 -5.53 8.59
C ILE A 273 1.07 -6.62 9.29
N PHE A 274 -0.15 -6.89 8.81
CA PHE A 274 -1.01 -7.94 9.37
C PHE A 274 -0.45 -9.33 9.16
N ASP A 275 0.18 -9.60 8.00
CA ASP A 275 0.83 -10.88 7.74
C ASP A 275 2.00 -11.10 8.72
N TYR A 276 2.83 -10.07 8.94
CA TYR A 276 3.90 -10.14 9.94
C TYR A 276 3.34 -10.47 11.34
N ALA A 277 2.36 -9.73 11.80
CA ALA A 277 1.75 -9.94 13.11
C ALA A 277 1.13 -11.34 13.25
N THR A 278 0.46 -11.82 12.20
CA THR A 278 -0.13 -13.16 12.16
C THR A 278 0.94 -14.25 12.27
N GLN A 279 2.05 -14.13 11.51
CA GLN A 279 3.16 -15.09 11.57
C GLN A 279 3.82 -15.15 12.94
N HIS A 280 3.80 -14.04 13.68
CA HIS A 280 4.38 -13.94 15.03
C HIS A 280 3.36 -14.12 16.16
N HIS A 281 2.10 -14.45 15.82
CA HIS A 281 1.00 -14.65 16.77
C HIS A 281 0.79 -13.44 17.70
N GLN A 282 0.95 -12.22 17.18
CA GLN A 282 0.79 -10.99 17.93
C GLN A 282 -0.47 -10.24 17.47
N PRO A 283 -1.25 -9.65 18.39
CA PRO A 283 -2.27 -8.66 18.01
C PRO A 283 -1.60 -7.45 17.35
N CYS A 284 -2.34 -6.77 16.48
CA CYS A 284 -1.80 -5.69 15.66
C CYS A 284 -2.76 -4.50 15.57
N VAL A 285 -2.19 -3.30 15.55
CA VAL A 285 -2.88 -2.05 15.22
C VAL A 285 -2.03 -1.25 14.25
N ILE A 286 -2.65 -0.58 13.30
CA ILE A 286 -1.96 0.20 12.26
C ILE A 286 -2.31 1.67 12.41
N ASN A 287 -1.27 2.52 12.37
CA ASN A 287 -1.36 3.95 12.15
C ASN A 287 -1.04 4.26 10.69
N PHE A 288 -1.90 5.11 10.06
CA PHE A 288 -1.77 5.53 8.67
C PHE A 288 -2.28 6.96 8.49
#